data_0fd07daa2da72ae2f0a68a09c40959b1
#
_entry.id   0fd07daa2da72ae2f0a68a09c40959b1
#
_cell.length_a   1.000
_cell.length_b   1.000
_cell.length_c   1.000
_cell.angle_alpha   90.00
_cell.angle_beta   90.00
_cell.angle_gamma   90.00
#
_symmetry.space_group_name_H-M   'P 1'
#
loop_
_entity.id
_entity.type
_entity.pdbx_description
1 polymer ?
#
loop_
_entity_poly.entity_id
_entity_poly.type
_entity_poly.pdbx_seq_one_letter_code
_entity_poly.pdbx_strand_id
1 'polypeptide(L)' 'MINMKQSQKEMMLNVIQQFEREARVAKALGNQMEYRQALKKIERAELSMMRWGERYWEV' A
#
# COMPACT_ATOMS: atom_id res chain seq x y z
N MET A 1 21.51 -10.43 11.36
CA MET A 1 21.01 -9.10 11.74
C MET A 1 19.75 -8.76 10.94
N ILE A 2 18.72 -8.33 11.63
CA ILE A 2 17.45 -8.02 10.98
C ILE A 2 17.58 -6.75 10.16
N ASN A 3 17.22 -6.82 8.90
CA ASN A 3 17.19 -5.65 8.04
C ASN A 3 15.86 -4.93 8.24
N MET A 4 15.87 -3.89 9.06
CA MET A 4 14.65 -3.14 9.39
C MET A 4 14.02 -2.52 8.14
N LYS A 5 14.83 -2.09 7.19
CA LYS A 5 14.34 -1.50 5.95
C LYS A 5 13.51 -2.51 5.15
N GLN A 6 13.99 -3.74 5.08
CA GLN A 6 13.29 -4.80 4.37
C GLN A 6 11.99 -5.18 5.07
N SER A 7 12.01 -5.24 6.40
CA SER A 7 10.81 -5.53 7.18
C SER A 7 9.72 -4.47 6.94
N GLN A 8 10.11 -3.20 6.93
CA GLN A 8 9.18 -2.11 6.68
C GLN A 8 8.62 -2.19 5.26
N LYS A 9 9.46 -2.51 4.30
CA LYS A 9 9.02 -2.68 2.92
C LYS A 9 8.00 -3.80 2.81
N GLU A 10 8.25 -4.93 3.46
CA GLU A 10 7.31 -6.05 3.44
C GLU A 10 5.99 -5.68 4.09
N MET A 11 6.02 -4.97 5.20
CA MET A 11 4.81 -4.51 5.86
C MET A 11 3.99 -3.60 4.95
N MET A 12 4.65 -2.67 4.27
CA MET A 12 3.98 -1.76 3.35
C MET A 12 3.37 -2.50 2.18
N LEU A 13 4.09 -3.48 1.62
CA LEU A 13 3.54 -4.29 0.54
C LEU A 13 2.32 -5.08 0.99
N ASN A 14 2.34 -5.62 2.22
CA ASN A 14 1.19 -6.32 2.77
C ASN A 14 -0.01 -5.39 2.92
N VAL A 15 0.22 -4.18 3.40
CA VAL A 15 -0.84 -3.18 3.55
C VAL A 15 -1.45 -2.83 2.19
N ILE A 16 -0.61 -2.61 1.19
CA ILE A 16 -1.07 -2.31 -0.15
C ILE A 16 -1.91 -3.47 -0.71
N GLN A 17 -1.47 -4.70 -0.51
CA GLN A 17 -2.23 -5.87 -0.94
C GLN A 17 -3.60 -5.95 -0.28
N GLN A 18 -3.69 -5.61 0.99
CA GLN A 18 -4.98 -5.57 1.69
C GLN A 18 -5.89 -4.51 1.09
N PHE A 19 -5.36 -3.34 0.80
CA PHE A 19 -6.15 -2.28 0.17
C PHE A 19 -6.60 -2.67 -1.23
N GLU A 20 -5.76 -3.37 -1.97
CA GLU A 20 -6.14 -3.87 -3.29
C GLU A 20 -7.29 -4.87 -3.19
N ARG A 21 -7.26 -5.76 -2.20
CA ARG A 21 -8.38 -6.67 -1.96
C ARG A 21 -9.66 -5.92 -1.63
N GLU A 22 -9.57 -4.93 -0.75
CA GLU A 22 -10.72 -4.10 -0.40
C GLU A 22 -11.29 -3.43 -1.64
N ALA A 23 -10.43 -2.92 -2.51
CA ALA A 23 -10.86 -2.30 -3.75
C ALA A 23 -11.58 -3.28 -4.65
N ARG A 24 -11.07 -4.50 -4.77
CA ARG A 24 -11.72 -5.54 -5.58
C ARG A 24 -13.09 -5.91 -5.05
N VAL A 25 -13.18 -6.09 -3.73
CA VAL A 25 -14.44 -6.42 -3.08
C VAL A 25 -15.44 -5.30 -3.27
N ALA A 26 -15.03 -4.07 -3.03
CA ALA A 26 -15.90 -2.91 -3.20
C ALA A 26 -16.39 -2.80 -4.64
N LYS A 27 -15.53 -3.04 -5.60
CA LYS A 27 -15.89 -3.02 -7.02
C LYS A 27 -16.90 -4.11 -7.34
N ALA A 28 -16.68 -5.32 -6.82
CA ALA A 28 -17.56 -6.46 -7.05
C ALA A 28 -18.94 -6.22 -6.44
N LEU A 29 -18.99 -5.54 -5.30
CA LEU A 29 -20.27 -5.21 -4.63
C LEU A 29 -20.95 -3.97 -5.20
N GLY A 30 -20.28 -3.27 -6.12
CA GLY A 30 -20.82 -2.05 -6.68
C GLY A 30 -20.74 -0.84 -5.75
N ASN A 31 -19.91 -0.92 -4.72
CA ASN A 31 -19.73 0.17 -3.76
C ASN A 31 -18.64 1.13 -4.25
N GLN A 32 -19.05 2.09 -5.06
CA GLN A 32 -18.11 3.02 -5.67
C GLN A 32 -17.40 3.89 -4.65
N MET A 33 -18.08 4.26 -3.58
CA MET A 33 -17.49 5.11 -2.55
C MET A 33 -16.33 4.44 -1.86
N GLU A 34 -16.52 3.20 -1.42
CA GLU A 34 -15.47 2.42 -0.80
C GLU A 34 -14.33 2.10 -1.79
N TYR A 35 -14.69 1.83 -3.03
CA TYR A 35 -13.71 1.60 -4.07
C TYR A 35 -12.77 2.79 -4.24
N ARG A 36 -13.34 4.00 -4.32
CA ARG A 36 -12.54 5.21 -4.43
C ARG A 36 -11.66 5.45 -3.21
N GLN A 37 -12.20 5.19 -2.02
CA GLN A 37 -11.43 5.33 -0.78
C GLN A 37 -10.26 4.35 -0.75
N ALA A 38 -10.48 3.11 -1.18
CA ALA A 38 -9.43 2.12 -1.24
C ALA A 38 -8.32 2.54 -2.22
N LEU A 39 -8.70 3.07 -3.39
CA LEU A 39 -7.73 3.56 -4.35
C LEU A 39 -6.89 4.71 -3.79
N LYS A 40 -7.51 5.61 -3.05
CA LYS A 40 -6.77 6.71 -2.41
C LYS A 40 -5.79 6.19 -1.37
N LYS A 41 -6.19 5.19 -0.60
CA LYS A 41 -5.31 4.57 0.38
C LYS A 41 -4.10 3.91 -0.29
N ILE A 42 -4.34 3.20 -1.40
CA ILE A 42 -3.27 2.59 -2.17
C ILE A 42 -2.29 3.64 -2.67
N GLU A 43 -2.82 4.72 -3.25
CA GLU A 43 -2.00 5.80 -3.76
C GLU A 43 -1.13 6.41 -2.66
N ARG A 44 -1.70 6.69 -1.49
CA ARG A 44 -0.94 7.22 -0.36
C ARG A 44 0.15 6.26 0.11
N ALA A 45 -0.17 4.98 0.17
CA ALA A 45 0.79 3.97 0.57
C ALA A 45 1.96 3.89 -0.42
N GLU A 46 1.66 3.93 -1.71
CA GLU A 46 2.69 3.93 -2.75
C GLU A 46 3.58 5.17 -2.65
N LEU A 47 2.99 6.34 -2.43
CA LEU A 47 3.77 7.55 -2.26
C LEU A 47 4.68 7.48 -1.03
N SER A 48 4.18 6.92 0.06
CA SER A 48 5.00 6.72 1.26
C SER A 48 6.16 5.78 0.98
N MET A 49 5.92 4.71 0.23
CA MET A 49 6.99 3.79 -0.16
C MET A 49 8.05 4.48 -1.01
N MET A 50 7.63 5.33 -1.93
CA MET A 50 8.58 6.07 -2.77
C MET A 50 9.46 6.98 -1.92
N ARG A 51 8.87 7.69 -0.95
CA ARG A 51 9.65 8.54 -0.05
C ARG A 51 10.62 7.75 0.79
N TRP A 52 10.19 6.61 1.32
CA TRP A 52 11.05 5.74 2.11
C TRP A 52 12.13 5.12 1.24
N GLY A 53 11.83 4.80 0.00
CA GLY A 53 12.80 4.31 -0.96
C GLY A 53 13.94 5.29 -1.16
N GLU A 54 13.61 6.56 -1.30
CA GLU A 54 14.61 7.60 -1.46
C GLU A 54 15.53 7.72 -0.24
N ARG A 55 14.97 7.51 0.96
CA ARG A 55 15.72 7.68 2.20
C ARG A 55 16.43 6.43 2.67
N TYR A 56 15.80 5.27 2.50
CA TYR A 56 16.24 4.06 3.18
C TYR A 56 16.62 2.93 2.24
N TRP A 57 16.07 2.89 1.03
CA TRP A 57 16.21 1.75 0.14
C TRP A 57 17.11 2.02 -1.05
N GLU A 58 17.37 3.23 -1.30
CA GLU A 58 18.26 3.65 -2.36
C GLU A 58 19.70 3.64 -1.90
N VAL A 59 20.36 2.56 -2.11
CA VAL A 59 21.75 2.43 -1.64
C VAL A 59 22.64 2.07 -2.80
#